data_40157463ed8af79321ef24a0c9b455ff
#
_entry.id   40157463ed8af79321ef24a0c9b455ff
#
_cell.length_a   1.000
_cell.length_b   1.000
_cell.length_c   1.000
_cell.angle_alpha   90.00
_cell.angle_beta   90.00
_cell.angle_gamma   90.00
#
_symmetry.space_group_name_H-M   'P 1'
#
loop_
_entity.id
_entity.type
_entity.pdbx_description
1 polymer ?
#
loop_
_entity_poly.entity_id
_entity_poly.type
_entity_poly.pdbx_seq_one_letter_code
_entity_poly.pdbx_strand_id
1 'polypeptide(L)'
;MRRSTRLLRSSGEAVVTSRASTPTSDPEITLEVVPRILKKRSTPPTETDAYEASASDPEETRPSSKKRKTAKLTSKRGNSSSETFSRLFRAGAAKSTPYDPCTLPQRRHSVSYHRPLMLDQPDSCAALLRWFDNTSTTRGMPWRKSWIDPTLTSNPIELRGALEKRAYEVWISEIMLQQTRVAVVIDYWNRWMAKWPTIQELAAASLDDVLAMWRGLGYYSRATRIHEAAKLVCADEGMEGLLPSDVVELQKKVPGVGRYTAGAITAIVFGKASPMVDGNVLRVLSRQLGVLGDVKTDKATIDMLWMAADALVRTVADDGEVNAKQEHEVSDRPGRWGQALMELGSTICTPKPNCANCPITTTCRAYAEGLRYATKRRPPRAEPSTTDIEDLCTLCKPFEEYAESQGEDDDDEEATKIPTKSKSKTVTNAKGSKRQASLQSFFFAQPTETSKAKPNPAEVSSSKPDTATLERISSHAWKFPVKTIKKAVREEETLVCAIRLKSSGEYLIQKRPEKGLLAGLWEFPSHILPGTNDSTSKSREGEAMMFVNKLVGTSNAEDVKHVRELGSIPWLFSHIKLTMHVHLFLWDGDRDFYLNKGLDKRLRWTKDAETESMGTGMRKCWSLVKDNIHQLPADF
;
A
#
# COMPACT_ATOMS: atom_id res chain seq x y z
N MET A 1 54.60 -35.85 -7.30
CA MET A 1 55.85 -35.28 -6.82
C MET A 1 55.50 -34.33 -5.72
N ARG A 2 55.62 -34.71 -4.45
CA ARG A 2 56.80 -34.46 -3.53
C ARG A 2 57.02 -32.96 -3.37
N ARG A 3 56.97 -32.29 -2.18
CA ARG A 3 57.20 -32.59 -0.74
C ARG A 3 56.94 -31.26 -0.02
N SER A 4 56.23 -31.18 1.09
CA SER A 4 56.73 -31.27 2.50
C SER A 4 57.80 -30.24 2.82
N THR A 5 57.70 -29.45 3.88
CA THR A 5 57.91 -29.64 5.32
C THR A 5 57.99 -28.27 5.99
N ARG A 6 57.40 -28.03 7.10
CA ARG A 6 57.73 -28.24 8.55
C ARG A 6 58.23 -26.96 9.24
N LEU A 7 57.52 -26.48 10.26
CA LEU A 7 57.80 -26.44 11.71
C LEU A 7 58.90 -25.51 12.23
N LEU A 8 58.61 -24.73 13.26
CA LEU A 8 59.15 -24.69 14.64
C LEU A 8 58.67 -23.39 15.32
N ARG A 9 57.91 -23.39 16.40
CA ARG A 9 58.14 -23.52 17.84
C ARG A 9 59.11 -22.51 18.45
N SER A 10 58.63 -21.71 19.43
CA SER A 10 58.99 -21.73 20.88
C SER A 10 58.40 -20.47 21.52
N SER A 11 57.54 -20.53 22.52
CA SER A 11 57.73 -20.78 23.97
C SER A 11 58.22 -19.56 24.74
N GLY A 12 57.50 -19.19 25.80
CA GLY A 12 57.98 -18.30 26.85
C GLY A 12 56.84 -17.86 27.80
N GLU A 13 56.68 -18.64 28.87
CA GLU A 13 55.87 -18.37 30.06
C GLU A 13 56.42 -17.19 30.86
N ALA A 14 55.52 -16.50 31.61
CA ALA A 14 55.80 -16.19 33.04
C ALA A 14 54.52 -15.74 33.73
N VAL A 15 54.16 -16.49 34.75
CA VAL A 15 53.23 -16.30 35.85
C VAL A 15 53.79 -15.31 36.85
N VAL A 16 52.98 -14.45 37.47
CA VAL A 16 53.05 -14.15 38.92
C VAL A 16 51.71 -13.61 39.44
N THR A 17 51.25 -14.25 40.43
CA THR A 17 50.20 -14.11 41.44
C THR A 17 50.29 -12.83 42.29
N SER A 18 49.15 -12.24 42.78
CA SER A 18 48.67 -12.41 44.18
C SER A 18 47.65 -11.32 44.64
N ARG A 19 46.58 -11.81 45.25
CA ARG A 19 45.91 -11.44 46.51
C ARG A 19 45.32 -10.03 46.69
N ALA A 20 43.99 -9.95 46.74
CA ALA A 20 43.08 -9.93 47.92
C ALA A 20 43.21 -8.74 48.88
N SER A 21 42.11 -7.97 48.99
CA SER A 21 41.47 -7.59 50.27
C SER A 21 40.24 -6.71 50.07
N THR A 22 39.10 -7.16 50.60
CA THR A 22 37.93 -6.35 51.02
C THR A 22 38.26 -5.71 52.39
N PRO A 23 37.57 -4.64 52.87
CA PRO A 23 36.19 -4.73 53.28
C PRO A 23 35.32 -3.44 53.23
N THR A 24 34.00 -3.69 53.21
CA THR A 24 32.87 -3.03 53.91
C THR A 24 32.81 -1.53 54.12
N SER A 25 31.70 -0.91 53.74
CA SER A 25 30.74 -0.23 54.61
C SER A 25 29.59 0.44 53.82
N ASP A 26 28.36 0.07 54.20
CA ASP A 26 27.13 0.85 53.89
C ASP A 26 27.11 2.15 54.69
N PRO A 27 26.34 3.15 54.26
CA PRO A 27 25.41 3.79 55.13
C PRO A 27 23.97 4.00 54.54
N GLU A 28 23.07 3.55 55.35
CA GLU A 28 21.76 4.11 55.77
C GLU A 28 20.97 5.07 54.89
N ILE A 29 19.76 4.59 54.65
CA ILE A 29 18.58 5.24 54.09
C ILE A 29 17.97 6.20 55.12
N THR A 30 17.76 7.44 54.77
CA THR A 30 16.82 8.34 55.46
C THR A 30 15.60 8.59 54.56
N LEU A 31 14.45 8.18 55.05
CA LEU A 31 13.11 8.43 54.53
C LEU A 31 12.69 9.87 54.86
N GLU A 32 12.45 10.69 53.84
CA GLU A 32 11.64 11.91 54.03
C GLU A 32 10.24 11.72 53.45
N VAL A 33 9.27 11.94 54.31
CA VAL A 33 7.83 11.91 54.06
C VAL A 33 7.39 13.30 53.61
N VAL A 34 6.78 13.43 52.44
CA VAL A 34 6.08 14.63 51.99
C VAL A 34 4.66 14.29 51.52
N PRO A 35 3.66 15.12 51.79
CA PRO A 35 2.26 14.70 51.94
C PRO A 35 1.47 14.61 50.62
N ARG A 36 0.49 13.69 50.67
CA ARG A 36 -0.54 13.47 49.64
C ARG A 36 -1.36 14.73 49.40
N ILE A 37 -1.35 15.18 48.13
CA ILE A 37 -2.39 16.05 47.56
C ILE A 37 -3.28 15.21 46.64
N LEU A 38 -4.53 15.09 47.05
CA LEU A 38 -5.62 14.49 46.26
C LEU A 38 -5.84 15.31 44.98
N LYS A 39 -5.51 14.76 43.80
CA LYS A 39 -5.99 15.25 42.51
C LYS A 39 -7.02 14.28 41.93
N LYS A 40 -8.15 14.88 41.51
CA LYS A 40 -9.31 14.25 40.91
C LYS A 40 -8.93 13.39 39.70
N ARG A 41 -9.52 12.20 39.62
CA ARG A 41 -9.52 11.33 38.45
C ARG A 41 -10.11 12.05 37.24
N SER A 42 -9.32 12.25 36.22
CA SER A 42 -9.78 12.50 34.84
C SER A 42 -9.59 11.21 34.05
N THR A 43 -10.66 10.72 33.49
CA THR A 43 -10.70 9.60 32.55
C THR A 43 -9.97 9.99 31.26
N PRO A 44 -9.18 9.08 30.64
CA PRO A 44 -8.56 9.37 29.36
C PRO A 44 -9.60 9.30 28.22
N PRO A 45 -9.47 10.14 27.17
CA PRO A 45 -10.33 10.06 26.01
C PRO A 45 -9.97 8.83 25.18
N THR A 46 -10.96 8.07 24.78
CA THR A 46 -10.88 7.02 23.77
C THR A 46 -10.71 7.68 22.40
N GLU A 47 -9.49 7.71 21.91
CA GLU A 47 -9.22 8.04 20.49
C GLU A 47 -9.50 6.81 19.64
N THR A 48 -10.54 6.93 18.83
CA THR A 48 -10.80 6.05 17.69
C THR A 48 -10.04 6.62 16.50
N ASP A 49 -8.90 6.03 16.19
CA ASP A 49 -8.17 6.35 14.96
C ASP A 49 -8.99 5.93 13.74
N ALA A 50 -9.48 6.95 13.05
CA ALA A 50 -10.04 6.81 11.72
C ALA A 50 -8.92 6.59 10.72
N TYR A 51 -9.08 5.60 9.84
CA TYR A 51 -8.28 5.37 8.67
C TYR A 51 -8.53 6.50 7.67
N GLU A 52 -7.76 7.58 7.74
CA GLU A 52 -7.82 8.66 6.77
C GLU A 52 -7.07 8.28 5.49
N ALA A 53 -7.85 7.97 4.46
CA ALA A 53 -7.42 8.20 3.09
C ALA A 53 -7.35 9.73 2.91
N SER A 54 -6.14 10.25 2.84
CA SER A 54 -5.84 11.67 2.72
C SER A 54 -6.53 12.34 1.55
N ALA A 55 -7.47 13.22 1.83
CA ALA A 55 -7.80 14.39 1.03
C ALA A 55 -8.52 15.38 1.93
N SER A 56 -7.84 16.41 2.38
CA SER A 56 -8.47 17.59 2.97
C SER A 56 -7.72 18.84 2.55
N ASP A 57 -8.38 19.63 1.73
CA ASP A 57 -8.05 21.03 1.48
C ASP A 57 -8.72 21.93 2.55
N PRO A 58 -8.15 23.09 2.86
CA PRO A 58 -8.65 23.97 3.92
C PRO A 58 -9.90 24.71 3.49
N GLU A 59 -10.89 24.69 4.36
CA GLU A 59 -12.17 25.36 4.21
C GLU A 59 -12.06 26.84 4.58
N GLU A 60 -12.42 27.71 3.64
CA GLU A 60 -12.59 29.15 3.84
C GLU A 60 -13.73 29.46 4.83
N THR A 61 -13.44 30.31 5.79
CA THR A 61 -14.39 30.81 6.80
C THR A 61 -15.46 31.70 6.20
N ARG A 62 -16.73 31.31 6.28
CA ARG A 62 -17.90 32.20 6.18
C ARG A 62 -18.75 32.14 7.45
N PRO A 63 -19.39 33.24 7.86
CA PRO A 63 -20.00 33.36 9.18
C PRO A 63 -21.30 32.55 9.33
N SER A 64 -21.44 31.92 10.49
CA SER A 64 -22.51 30.99 10.84
C SER A 64 -23.83 31.67 11.11
N SER A 65 -24.90 31.20 10.45
CA SER A 65 -26.27 31.40 10.89
C SER A 65 -26.66 30.35 11.95
N LYS A 66 -27.21 30.83 13.08
CA LYS A 66 -27.65 29.98 14.22
C LYS A 66 -28.71 28.97 13.79
N LYS A 67 -28.41 27.67 13.79
CA LYS A 67 -29.38 26.58 13.69
C LYS A 67 -29.67 25.98 15.07
N ARG A 68 -30.98 25.82 15.32
CA ARG A 68 -31.64 25.24 16.47
C ARG A 68 -31.12 23.85 16.79
N LYS A 69 -30.71 23.58 18.04
CA LYS A 69 -30.32 22.25 18.54
C LYS A 69 -31.54 21.33 18.55
N THR A 70 -31.62 20.38 17.65
CA THR A 70 -32.42 19.17 17.80
C THR A 70 -31.57 18.12 18.50
N ALA A 71 -32.11 17.53 19.56
CA ALA A 71 -31.44 16.49 20.35
C ALA A 71 -31.11 15.28 19.44
N LYS A 72 -29.82 14.99 19.29
CA LYS A 72 -29.35 13.79 18.62
C LYS A 72 -29.57 12.60 19.57
N LEU A 73 -30.51 11.74 19.25
CA LEU A 73 -30.58 10.38 19.79
C LEU A 73 -29.29 9.66 19.34
N THR A 74 -28.33 9.52 20.24
CA THR A 74 -27.14 8.70 19.99
C THR A 74 -27.54 7.25 20.07
N SER A 75 -27.71 6.62 18.92
CA SER A 75 -27.99 5.21 18.82
C SER A 75 -26.77 4.38 19.29
N LYS A 76 -26.99 3.50 20.25
CA LYS A 76 -26.07 2.43 20.72
C LYS A 76 -25.81 1.36 19.63
N ARG A 77 -25.80 1.71 18.36
CA ARG A 77 -25.73 0.74 17.24
C ARG A 77 -24.33 0.20 16.95
N GLY A 78 -23.26 0.81 17.47
CA GLY A 78 -21.86 0.42 17.16
C GLY A 78 -21.40 -0.85 17.87
N ASN A 79 -21.85 -1.12 19.10
CA ASN A 79 -21.39 -2.29 19.87
C ASN A 79 -22.09 -3.60 19.46
N SER A 80 -23.33 -3.54 18.95
CA SER A 80 -24.08 -4.76 18.61
C SER A 80 -23.54 -5.48 17.37
N SER A 81 -23.02 -4.74 16.38
CA SER A 81 -22.47 -5.33 15.16
C SER A 81 -21.16 -6.10 15.41
N SER A 82 -20.27 -5.56 16.24
CA SER A 82 -19.01 -6.22 16.61
C SER A 82 -19.24 -7.52 17.38
N GLU A 83 -20.20 -7.54 18.31
CA GLU A 83 -20.56 -8.76 19.04
C GLU A 83 -21.18 -9.82 18.13
N THR A 84 -22.04 -9.42 17.20
CA THR A 84 -22.67 -10.33 16.22
C THR A 84 -21.61 -11.00 15.36
N PHE A 85 -20.64 -10.25 14.82
CA PHE A 85 -19.56 -10.81 14.02
C PHE A 85 -18.62 -11.68 14.85
N SER A 86 -18.29 -11.31 16.09
CA SER A 86 -17.48 -12.12 16.99
C SER A 86 -18.13 -13.48 17.27
N ARG A 87 -19.46 -13.54 17.45
CA ARG A 87 -20.18 -14.79 17.61
C ARG A 87 -20.19 -15.61 16.31
N LEU A 88 -20.37 -14.96 15.18
CA LEU A 88 -20.42 -15.61 13.87
C LEU A 88 -19.11 -16.34 13.51
N PHE A 89 -17.97 -15.74 13.88
CA PHE A 89 -16.64 -16.28 13.52
C PHE A 89 -16.03 -17.18 14.59
N ARG A 90 -16.70 -17.41 15.72
CA ARG A 90 -16.22 -18.31 16.77
C ARG A 90 -16.12 -19.76 16.29
N ALA A 91 -15.10 -20.49 16.77
CA ALA A 91 -15.05 -21.94 16.68
C ALA A 91 -16.30 -22.53 17.38
N GLY A 92 -16.98 -23.48 16.73
CA GLY A 92 -18.21 -24.07 17.27
C GLY A 92 -19.50 -23.29 17.00
N ALA A 93 -19.47 -22.14 16.31
CA ALA A 93 -20.69 -21.54 15.75
C ALA A 93 -21.31 -22.50 14.71
N ALA A 94 -22.63 -22.35 14.47
CA ALA A 94 -23.36 -23.19 13.52
C ALA A 94 -22.61 -23.24 12.18
N LYS A 95 -22.27 -24.45 11.71
CA LYS A 95 -21.57 -24.66 10.45
C LYS A 95 -22.40 -24.14 9.32
N SER A 96 -21.79 -23.33 8.47
CA SER A 96 -22.37 -22.77 7.26
C SER A 96 -22.06 -23.68 6.07
N THR A 97 -22.98 -23.83 5.15
CA THR A 97 -22.76 -24.61 3.92
C THR A 97 -22.68 -23.69 2.69
N PRO A 98 -22.04 -24.12 1.60
CA PRO A 98 -22.06 -23.37 0.34
C PRO A 98 -23.48 -23.12 -0.18
N TYR A 99 -24.44 -23.89 0.32
CA TYR A 99 -25.84 -23.90 -0.09
C TYR A 99 -26.78 -23.22 0.91
N ASP A 100 -26.24 -22.53 1.91
CA ASP A 100 -27.09 -21.75 2.82
C ASP A 100 -28.00 -20.81 2.04
N PRO A 101 -29.24 -20.59 2.52
CA PRO A 101 -30.26 -19.92 1.75
C PRO A 101 -29.84 -18.49 1.40
N CYS A 102 -29.51 -18.32 0.15
CA CYS A 102 -29.39 -17.03 -0.53
C CYS A 102 -30.34 -17.10 -1.72
N THR A 103 -31.47 -16.39 -1.63
CA THR A 103 -32.50 -16.41 -2.68
C THR A 103 -32.05 -15.55 -3.85
N LEU A 104 -31.66 -16.18 -4.94
CA LEU A 104 -31.35 -15.52 -6.20
C LEU A 104 -32.66 -15.27 -6.98
N PRO A 105 -32.80 -14.12 -7.71
CA PRO A 105 -31.76 -13.12 -7.99
C PRO A 105 -31.59 -12.03 -6.94
N GLN A 106 -32.52 -11.84 -6.00
CA GLN A 106 -32.52 -10.71 -5.05
C GLN A 106 -31.44 -10.78 -3.97
N ARG A 107 -30.74 -11.92 -3.85
CA ARG A 107 -29.69 -12.16 -2.83
C ARG A 107 -30.16 -11.87 -1.39
N ARG A 108 -31.38 -12.25 -1.05
CA ARG A 108 -31.87 -12.19 0.34
C ARG A 108 -31.20 -13.29 1.16
N HIS A 109 -30.54 -12.95 2.22
CA HIS A 109 -29.81 -13.85 3.12
C HIS A 109 -29.63 -13.20 4.49
N SER A 110 -29.38 -13.99 5.50
CA SER A 110 -29.01 -13.51 6.83
C SER A 110 -27.53 -13.14 6.90
N VAL A 111 -27.13 -12.48 7.99
CA VAL A 111 -25.71 -12.16 8.26
C VAL A 111 -24.87 -13.42 8.40
N SER A 112 -25.46 -14.53 8.88
CA SER A 112 -24.79 -15.84 9.02
C SER A 112 -24.28 -16.41 7.69
N TYR A 113 -24.90 -16.01 6.56
CA TYR A 113 -24.42 -16.36 5.23
C TYR A 113 -22.96 -15.96 4.99
N HIS A 114 -22.46 -14.92 5.65
CA HIS A 114 -21.11 -14.42 5.47
C HIS A 114 -20.04 -15.11 6.35
N ARG A 115 -20.42 -16.17 7.10
CA ARG A 115 -19.41 -16.97 7.80
C ARG A 115 -18.43 -17.57 6.78
N PRO A 116 -17.10 -17.40 6.97
CA PRO A 116 -16.11 -18.01 6.08
C PRO A 116 -16.21 -19.54 6.12
N LEU A 117 -16.49 -20.16 4.98
CA LEU A 117 -16.56 -21.62 4.86
C LEU A 117 -15.21 -22.29 5.14
N MET A 118 -14.10 -21.58 4.94
CA MET A 118 -12.76 -22.05 5.25
C MET A 118 -12.55 -22.35 6.74
N LEU A 119 -13.31 -21.74 7.65
CA LEU A 119 -13.26 -22.05 9.08
C LEU A 119 -13.74 -23.49 9.38
N ASP A 120 -14.60 -24.02 8.52
CA ASP A 120 -15.19 -25.35 8.67
C ASP A 120 -14.55 -26.38 7.72
N GLN A 121 -13.61 -25.96 6.86
CA GLN A 121 -12.93 -26.76 5.84
C GLN A 121 -11.41 -26.53 5.85
N PRO A 122 -10.66 -27.15 6.77
CA PRO A 122 -9.21 -26.95 6.90
C PRO A 122 -8.43 -27.31 5.62
N ASP A 123 -8.93 -28.29 4.84
CA ASP A 123 -8.33 -28.68 3.55
C ASP A 123 -8.24 -27.51 2.56
N SER A 124 -9.19 -26.58 2.60
CA SER A 124 -9.16 -25.38 1.76
C SER A 124 -8.06 -24.40 2.19
N CYS A 125 -7.82 -24.25 3.49
CA CYS A 125 -6.69 -23.47 4.00
C CYS A 125 -5.36 -24.12 3.58
N ALA A 126 -5.22 -25.42 3.74
CA ALA A 126 -4.06 -26.18 3.30
C ALA A 126 -3.85 -26.10 1.77
N ALA A 127 -4.93 -26.12 0.98
CA ALA A 127 -4.85 -25.97 -0.48
C ALA A 127 -4.30 -24.60 -0.89
N LEU A 128 -4.69 -23.52 -0.20
CA LEU A 128 -4.15 -22.19 -0.46
C LEU A 128 -2.66 -22.08 -0.10
N LEU A 129 -2.25 -22.65 1.04
CA LEU A 129 -0.84 -22.66 1.45
C LEU A 129 0.02 -23.45 0.47
N ARG A 130 -0.40 -24.68 0.08
CA ARG A 130 0.31 -25.47 -0.94
C ARG A 130 0.42 -24.75 -2.28
N TRP A 131 -0.65 -24.07 -2.71
CA TRP A 131 -0.59 -23.25 -3.92
C TRP A 131 0.41 -22.12 -3.80
N PHE A 132 0.44 -21.45 -2.66
CA PHE A 132 1.38 -20.35 -2.40
C PHE A 132 2.83 -20.84 -2.41
N ASP A 133 3.13 -21.97 -1.77
CA ASP A 133 4.47 -22.55 -1.76
C ASP A 133 5.00 -22.82 -3.16
N ASN A 134 4.14 -23.31 -4.05
CA ASN A 134 4.48 -23.57 -5.45
C ASN A 134 4.65 -22.29 -6.30
N THR A 135 4.06 -21.18 -5.87
CA THR A 135 4.02 -19.95 -6.69
C THR A 135 4.82 -18.79 -6.08
N SER A 136 5.16 -18.86 -4.80
CA SER A 136 5.74 -17.75 -4.03
C SER A 136 7.06 -17.22 -4.61
N THR A 137 7.86 -18.08 -5.23
CA THR A 137 9.16 -17.74 -5.83
C THR A 137 9.06 -17.20 -7.25
N THR A 138 7.92 -17.41 -7.94
CA THR A 138 7.75 -17.10 -9.38
C THR A 138 8.00 -15.63 -9.71
N ARG A 139 7.68 -14.70 -8.79
CA ARG A 139 7.84 -13.26 -8.98
C ARG A 139 9.18 -12.72 -8.49
N GLY A 140 10.09 -13.57 -8.00
CA GLY A 140 11.47 -13.20 -7.61
C GLY A 140 11.56 -12.07 -6.59
N MET A 141 10.66 -12.00 -5.60
CA MET A 141 10.64 -10.94 -4.60
C MET A 141 11.75 -11.14 -3.56
N PRO A 142 12.78 -10.29 -3.49
CA PRO A 142 13.97 -10.51 -2.65
C PRO A 142 13.68 -10.40 -1.15
N TRP A 143 12.59 -9.78 -0.75
CA TRP A 143 12.14 -9.71 0.65
C TRP A 143 11.36 -10.94 1.12
N ARG A 144 10.98 -11.87 0.24
CA ARG A 144 10.38 -13.16 0.59
C ARG A 144 11.44 -14.15 0.96
N LYS A 145 11.90 -14.09 2.20
CA LYS A 145 12.87 -15.00 2.79
C LYS A 145 12.19 -16.00 3.72
N SER A 146 12.87 -17.10 4.02
CA SER A 146 12.44 -18.07 5.02
C SER A 146 12.20 -17.39 6.37
N TRP A 147 11.23 -17.87 7.10
CA TRP A 147 10.97 -17.43 8.47
C TRP A 147 12.10 -17.85 9.40
N ILE A 148 12.37 -17.02 10.39
CA ILE A 148 13.38 -17.28 11.42
C ILE A 148 12.66 -17.98 12.57
N ASP A 149 12.94 -19.26 12.72
CA ASP A 149 12.41 -20.05 13.83
C ASP A 149 13.21 -19.74 15.10
N PRO A 150 12.58 -19.15 16.12
CA PRO A 150 13.28 -18.80 17.36
C PRO A 150 13.75 -20.03 18.15
N THR A 151 13.20 -21.21 17.88
CA THR A 151 13.57 -22.46 18.58
C THR A 151 14.88 -23.05 18.05
N LEU A 152 15.28 -22.68 16.83
CA LEU A 152 16.52 -23.20 16.20
C LEU A 152 17.77 -22.42 16.60
N THR A 153 17.63 -21.24 17.22
CA THR A 153 18.76 -20.38 17.56
C THR A 153 18.92 -20.30 19.08
N SER A 154 19.97 -20.96 19.60
CA SER A 154 20.25 -20.98 21.05
C SER A 154 20.85 -19.67 21.58
N ASN A 155 21.38 -18.81 20.73
CA ASN A 155 22.00 -17.54 21.10
C ASN A 155 21.01 -16.39 21.00
N PRO A 156 20.56 -15.78 22.12
CA PRO A 156 19.59 -14.69 22.09
C PRO A 156 20.07 -13.45 21.34
N ILE A 157 21.38 -13.18 21.31
CA ILE A 157 21.95 -12.01 20.63
C ILE A 157 21.88 -12.21 19.12
N GLU A 158 22.21 -13.39 18.62
CA GLU A 158 22.12 -13.73 17.20
C GLU A 158 20.67 -13.72 16.72
N LEU A 159 19.76 -14.29 17.51
CA LEU A 159 18.34 -14.27 17.20
C LEU A 159 17.81 -12.83 17.13
N ARG A 160 18.16 -11.98 18.10
CA ARG A 160 17.76 -10.57 18.11
C ARG A 160 18.25 -9.85 16.84
N GLY A 161 19.53 -9.99 16.49
CA GLY A 161 20.10 -9.36 15.30
C GLY A 161 19.47 -9.86 13.99
N ALA A 162 19.17 -11.17 13.90
CA ALA A 162 18.47 -11.75 12.76
C ALA A 162 17.02 -11.21 12.64
N LEU A 163 16.30 -11.13 13.75
CA LEU A 163 14.93 -10.59 13.79
C LEU A 163 14.92 -9.08 13.47
N GLU A 164 15.84 -8.30 14.00
CA GLU A 164 16.01 -6.87 13.70
C GLU A 164 16.17 -6.64 12.19
N LYS A 165 17.14 -7.32 11.59
CA LYS A 165 17.38 -7.25 10.14
C LYS A 165 16.13 -7.67 9.36
N ARG A 166 15.49 -8.77 9.75
CA ARG A 166 14.31 -9.29 9.07
C ARG A 166 13.11 -8.34 9.19
N ALA A 167 12.88 -7.77 10.36
CA ALA A 167 11.83 -6.80 10.60
C ALA A 167 12.02 -5.53 9.76
N TYR A 168 13.25 -5.03 9.68
CA TYR A 168 13.60 -3.91 8.82
C TYR A 168 13.33 -4.21 7.33
N GLU A 169 13.81 -5.34 6.82
CA GLU A 169 13.60 -5.77 5.43
C GLU A 169 12.13 -5.86 5.04
N VAL A 170 11.32 -6.48 5.91
CA VAL A 170 9.87 -6.62 5.69
C VAL A 170 9.20 -5.26 5.77
N TRP A 171 9.49 -4.46 6.78
CA TRP A 171 8.91 -3.13 6.94
C TRP A 171 9.14 -2.25 5.71
N ILE A 172 10.37 -2.16 5.21
CA ILE A 172 10.69 -1.38 4.02
C ILE A 172 9.94 -1.90 2.80
N SER A 173 9.87 -3.22 2.59
CA SER A 173 9.13 -3.80 1.47
C SER A 173 7.64 -3.46 1.52
N GLU A 174 7.02 -3.57 2.70
CA GLU A 174 5.59 -3.29 2.89
C GLU A 174 5.25 -1.81 2.62
N ILE A 175 6.13 -0.90 3.02
CA ILE A 175 5.91 0.53 2.73
C ILE A 175 6.17 0.83 1.24
N MET A 176 7.19 0.25 0.60
CA MET A 176 7.47 0.45 -0.83
C MET A 176 6.33 -0.09 -1.71
N LEU A 177 5.73 -1.21 -1.34
CA LEU A 177 4.63 -1.85 -2.07
C LEU A 177 3.30 -1.09 -2.00
N GLN A 178 3.14 -0.13 -1.08
CA GLN A 178 1.93 0.68 -1.04
C GLN A 178 1.75 1.42 -2.37
N GLN A 179 0.67 1.10 -3.10
CA GLN A 179 0.33 1.69 -4.39
C GLN A 179 1.43 1.62 -5.48
N THR A 180 2.36 0.68 -5.36
CA THR A 180 3.46 0.48 -6.32
C THR A 180 3.51 -0.97 -6.78
N ARG A 181 3.79 -1.19 -8.07
CA ARG A 181 3.88 -2.54 -8.66
C ARG A 181 5.15 -3.26 -8.16
N VAL A 182 5.04 -4.56 -7.89
CA VAL A 182 6.15 -5.40 -7.41
C VAL A 182 7.39 -5.29 -8.28
N ALA A 183 7.25 -5.38 -9.61
CA ALA A 183 8.37 -5.28 -10.56
C ALA A 183 9.18 -3.98 -10.41
N VAL A 184 8.53 -2.87 -10.05
CA VAL A 184 9.21 -1.60 -9.79
C VAL A 184 9.92 -1.63 -8.43
N VAL A 185 9.26 -2.20 -7.41
CA VAL A 185 9.79 -2.21 -6.03
C VAL A 185 11.06 -3.06 -5.91
N ILE A 186 11.20 -4.13 -6.69
CA ILE A 186 12.38 -5.02 -6.62
C ILE A 186 13.69 -4.23 -6.76
N ASP A 187 13.82 -3.39 -7.79
CA ASP A 187 15.02 -2.60 -8.04
C ASP A 187 15.25 -1.54 -6.95
N TYR A 188 14.17 -0.90 -6.48
CA TYR A 188 14.26 0.09 -5.41
C TYR A 188 14.67 -0.54 -4.08
N TRP A 189 14.12 -1.68 -3.73
CA TRP A 189 14.42 -2.41 -2.50
C TRP A 189 15.88 -2.89 -2.50
N ASN A 190 16.36 -3.47 -3.59
CA ASN A 190 17.74 -3.92 -3.72
C ASN A 190 18.73 -2.76 -3.54
N ARG A 191 18.50 -1.62 -4.21
CA ARG A 191 19.36 -0.42 -4.06
C ARG A 191 19.30 0.16 -2.65
N TRP A 192 18.12 0.14 -2.03
CA TRP A 192 17.91 0.60 -0.66
C TRP A 192 18.69 -0.25 0.33
N MET A 193 18.56 -1.57 0.26
CA MET A 193 19.26 -2.51 1.14
C MET A 193 20.78 -2.56 0.89
N ALA A 194 21.23 -2.23 -0.31
CA ALA A 194 22.66 -2.07 -0.61
C ALA A 194 23.25 -0.79 0.01
N LYS A 195 22.44 0.29 0.09
CA LYS A 195 22.88 1.58 0.66
C LYS A 195 22.76 1.62 2.19
N TRP A 196 21.68 1.05 2.72
CA TRP A 196 21.38 1.00 4.16
C TRP A 196 20.92 -0.41 4.54
N PRO A 197 21.84 -1.36 4.74
CA PRO A 197 21.52 -2.73 5.10
C PRO A 197 20.91 -2.89 6.49
N THR A 198 21.05 -1.88 7.35
CA THR A 198 20.52 -1.86 8.72
C THR A 198 19.65 -0.63 8.98
N ILE A 199 18.78 -0.72 9.99
CA ILE A 199 17.95 0.40 10.41
C ILE A 199 18.76 1.55 10.99
N GLN A 200 19.90 1.25 11.64
CA GLN A 200 20.82 2.21 12.23
C GLN A 200 21.49 3.07 11.15
N GLU A 201 21.92 2.45 10.06
CA GLU A 201 22.50 3.19 8.92
C GLU A 201 21.46 4.10 8.26
N LEU A 202 20.22 3.63 8.15
CA LEU A 202 19.12 4.48 7.68
C LEU A 202 18.83 5.63 8.64
N ALA A 203 18.83 5.40 9.95
CA ALA A 203 18.59 6.44 10.95
C ALA A 203 19.67 7.53 10.94
N ALA A 204 20.93 7.16 10.65
CA ALA A 204 22.06 8.07 10.54
C ALA A 204 22.11 8.84 9.20
N ALA A 205 21.36 8.40 8.19
CA ALA A 205 21.34 9.03 6.88
C ALA A 205 20.75 10.46 6.92
N SER A 206 21.11 11.29 5.92
CA SER A 206 20.42 12.56 5.71
C SER A 206 19.02 12.34 5.08
N LEU A 207 18.05 13.20 5.41
CA LEU A 207 16.72 13.14 4.79
C LEU A 207 16.80 13.33 3.26
N ASP A 208 17.69 14.19 2.79
CA ASP A 208 17.86 14.46 1.36
C ASP A 208 18.38 13.22 0.62
N ASP A 209 19.29 12.45 1.21
CA ASP A 209 19.76 11.16 0.67
C ASP A 209 18.62 10.12 0.58
N VAL A 210 17.79 10.07 1.62
CA VAL A 210 16.63 9.16 1.68
C VAL A 210 15.62 9.52 0.58
N LEU A 211 15.30 10.79 0.41
CA LEU A 211 14.41 11.28 -0.64
C LEU A 211 15.01 11.09 -2.04
N ALA A 212 16.32 11.27 -2.20
CA ALA A 212 17.03 11.01 -3.45
C ALA A 212 16.94 9.52 -3.85
N MET A 213 17.13 8.59 -2.90
CA MET A 213 17.00 7.15 -3.14
C MET A 213 15.56 6.74 -3.47
N TRP A 214 14.55 7.41 -2.88
CA TRP A 214 13.12 7.19 -3.12
C TRP A 214 12.62 7.75 -4.46
N ARG A 215 13.45 8.49 -5.17
CA ARG A 215 13.11 9.21 -6.41
C ARG A 215 12.43 8.30 -7.42
N GLY A 216 11.25 8.72 -7.87
CA GLY A 216 10.45 7.99 -8.88
C GLY A 216 9.45 6.99 -8.32
N LEU A 217 9.53 6.60 -7.04
CA LEU A 217 8.59 5.66 -6.41
C LEU A 217 7.25 6.33 -6.06
N GLY A 218 7.22 7.68 -5.98
CA GLY A 218 6.04 8.45 -5.62
C GLY A 218 5.72 8.43 -4.11
N TYR A 219 4.74 9.26 -3.71
CA TYR A 219 4.31 9.37 -2.30
C TYR A 219 5.49 9.53 -1.34
N TYR A 220 6.27 10.57 -1.52
CA TYR A 220 7.54 10.83 -0.79
C TYR A 220 7.38 10.93 0.72
N SER A 221 6.18 11.29 1.22
CA SER A 221 5.88 11.28 2.65
C SER A 221 6.09 9.91 3.31
N ARG A 222 6.04 8.81 2.52
CA ARG A 222 6.38 7.48 3.02
C ARG A 222 7.86 7.40 3.39
N ALA A 223 8.74 7.91 2.53
CA ALA A 223 10.18 7.92 2.79
C ALA A 223 10.54 8.79 4.02
N THR A 224 9.92 9.96 4.15
CA THR A 224 10.09 10.83 5.32
C THR A 224 9.68 10.11 6.61
N ARG A 225 8.50 9.48 6.61
CA ARG A 225 8.01 8.72 7.78
C ARG A 225 8.87 7.52 8.12
N ILE A 226 9.39 6.79 7.11
CA ILE A 226 10.33 5.69 7.34
C ILE A 226 11.59 6.20 8.05
N HIS A 227 12.13 7.32 7.60
CA HIS A 227 13.34 7.90 8.17
C HIS A 227 13.13 8.41 9.61
N GLU A 228 12.01 9.10 9.85
CA GLU A 228 11.60 9.53 11.21
C GLU A 228 11.41 8.32 12.13
N ALA A 229 10.72 7.28 11.65
CA ALA A 229 10.49 6.06 12.41
C ALA A 229 11.78 5.31 12.70
N ALA A 230 12.73 5.22 11.75
CA ALA A 230 14.02 4.58 11.97
C ALA A 230 14.81 5.27 13.10
N LYS A 231 14.82 6.62 13.12
CA LYS A 231 15.44 7.38 14.21
C LYS A 231 14.80 7.10 15.56
N LEU A 232 13.46 7.06 15.61
CA LEU A 232 12.74 6.76 16.86
C LEU A 232 13.01 5.35 17.35
N VAL A 233 12.97 4.36 16.45
CA VAL A 233 13.17 2.94 16.80
C VAL A 233 14.60 2.70 17.31
N CYS A 234 15.60 3.39 16.74
CA CYS A 234 16.99 3.29 17.20
C CYS A 234 17.24 4.05 18.50
N ALA A 235 16.50 5.12 18.80
CA ALA A 235 16.68 5.94 19.99
C ALA A 235 15.86 5.45 21.21
N ASP A 236 14.84 4.61 21.00
CA ASP A 236 14.01 4.06 22.10
C ASP A 236 14.76 2.93 22.80
N GLU A 237 14.96 3.06 24.12
CA GLU A 237 15.69 2.09 24.98
C GLU A 237 15.04 0.69 24.99
N GLY A 238 13.74 0.57 24.73
CA GLY A 238 13.04 -0.71 24.66
C GLY A 238 13.11 -1.37 23.30
N MET A 239 13.36 -0.61 22.23
CA MET A 239 13.44 -1.11 20.86
C MET A 239 14.88 -1.30 20.38
N GLU A 240 15.79 -0.36 20.62
CA GLU A 240 17.21 -0.42 20.22
C GLU A 240 17.43 -0.98 18.82
N GLY A 241 16.62 -0.54 17.85
CA GLY A 241 16.65 -0.99 16.45
C GLY A 241 15.66 -2.12 16.10
N LEU A 242 15.21 -2.93 17.06
CA LEU A 242 14.24 -4.00 16.82
C LEU A 242 12.80 -3.46 16.90
N LEU A 243 12.03 -3.65 15.85
CA LEU A 243 10.62 -3.31 15.82
C LEU A 243 9.82 -4.18 16.84
N PRO A 244 8.80 -3.62 17.52
CA PRO A 244 7.93 -4.38 18.41
C PRO A 244 7.26 -5.57 17.71
N SER A 245 7.05 -6.66 18.43
CA SER A 245 6.35 -7.84 17.93
C SER A 245 4.83 -7.80 18.12
N ASP A 246 4.31 -6.77 18.82
CA ASP A 246 2.89 -6.57 19.06
C ASP A 246 2.29 -5.53 18.12
N VAL A 247 1.09 -5.82 17.60
CA VAL A 247 0.40 -4.96 16.61
C VAL A 247 0.06 -3.58 17.19
N VAL A 248 -0.39 -3.54 18.46
CA VAL A 248 -0.82 -2.28 19.11
C VAL A 248 0.40 -1.41 19.39
N GLU A 249 1.49 -2.02 19.88
CA GLU A 249 2.74 -1.30 20.09
C GLU A 249 3.33 -0.75 18.80
N LEU A 250 3.37 -1.55 17.73
CA LEU A 250 3.82 -1.12 16.41
C LEU A 250 3.05 0.11 15.91
N GLN A 251 1.71 0.08 15.98
CA GLN A 251 0.88 1.20 15.55
C GLN A 251 1.08 2.45 16.41
N LYS A 252 1.32 2.28 17.72
CA LYS A 252 1.45 3.38 18.67
C LYS A 252 2.84 4.02 18.63
N LYS A 253 3.90 3.19 18.52
CA LYS A 253 5.29 3.64 18.72
C LYS A 253 6.00 3.96 17.39
N VAL A 254 5.59 3.35 16.26
CA VAL A 254 6.31 3.47 14.99
C VAL A 254 5.53 4.34 13.99
N PRO A 255 5.95 5.59 13.75
CA PRO A 255 5.29 6.49 12.81
C PRO A 255 5.13 5.91 11.42
N GLY A 256 3.94 6.02 10.84
CA GLY A 256 3.65 5.52 9.49
C GLY A 256 3.33 4.02 9.41
N VAL A 257 3.35 3.30 10.53
CA VAL A 257 2.91 1.91 10.61
C VAL A 257 1.43 1.85 10.98
N GLY A 258 0.59 1.56 10.00
CA GLY A 258 -0.85 1.35 10.18
C GLY A 258 -1.19 -0.12 10.49
N ARG A 259 -2.49 -0.40 10.67
CA ARG A 259 -3.02 -1.73 11.02
C ARG A 259 -2.51 -2.86 10.10
N TYR A 260 -2.50 -2.61 8.78
CA TYR A 260 -1.99 -3.57 7.80
C TYR A 260 -0.50 -3.86 7.98
N THR A 261 0.34 -2.81 8.00
CA THR A 261 1.80 -2.95 8.10
C THR A 261 2.21 -3.59 9.43
N ALA A 262 1.54 -3.23 10.54
CA ALA A 262 1.75 -3.85 11.84
C ALA A 262 1.42 -5.35 11.79
N GLY A 263 0.27 -5.72 11.23
CA GLY A 263 -0.12 -7.13 11.04
C GLY A 263 0.89 -7.90 10.19
N ALA A 264 1.40 -7.29 9.12
CA ALA A 264 2.39 -7.91 8.24
C ALA A 264 3.72 -8.18 8.96
N ILE A 265 4.25 -7.20 9.68
CA ILE A 265 5.48 -7.36 10.47
C ILE A 265 5.28 -8.45 11.53
N THR A 266 4.19 -8.37 12.30
CA THR A 266 3.87 -9.32 13.38
C THR A 266 3.74 -10.76 12.85
N ALA A 267 3.07 -10.96 11.71
CA ALA A 267 2.85 -12.29 11.16
C ALA A 267 4.07 -12.86 10.42
N ILE A 268 4.72 -12.03 9.58
CA ILE A 268 5.84 -12.50 8.71
C ILE A 268 7.15 -12.66 9.49
N VAL A 269 7.42 -11.75 10.42
CA VAL A 269 8.68 -11.76 11.17
C VAL A 269 8.57 -12.59 12.43
N PHE A 270 7.56 -12.29 13.24
CA PHE A 270 7.41 -12.87 14.57
C PHE A 270 6.51 -14.12 14.63
N GLY A 271 5.92 -14.53 13.51
CA GLY A 271 5.11 -15.75 13.42
C GLY A 271 3.82 -15.73 14.24
N LYS A 272 3.37 -14.57 14.70
CA LYS A 272 2.16 -14.44 15.51
C LYS A 272 0.90 -14.38 14.66
N ALA A 273 -0.20 -14.95 15.11
CA ALA A 273 -1.49 -14.94 14.43
C ALA A 273 -2.06 -13.50 14.35
N SER A 274 -1.71 -12.79 13.28
CA SER A 274 -2.16 -11.42 13.02
C SER A 274 -2.69 -11.26 11.59
N PRO A 275 -3.87 -10.65 11.38
CA PRO A 275 -4.43 -10.48 10.05
C PRO A 275 -3.68 -9.42 9.23
N MET A 276 -3.48 -9.72 7.95
CA MET A 276 -2.87 -8.86 6.94
C MET A 276 -3.92 -8.55 5.88
N VAL A 277 -4.57 -7.37 5.96
CA VAL A 277 -5.70 -7.05 5.07
C VAL A 277 -5.42 -5.78 4.28
N ASP A 278 -5.01 -5.95 3.04
CA ASP A 278 -4.87 -4.91 2.02
C ASP A 278 -6.08 -4.88 1.08
N GLY A 279 -6.07 -4.03 0.07
CA GLY A 279 -7.13 -3.97 -0.94
C GLY A 279 -7.32 -5.27 -1.73
N ASN A 280 -6.28 -6.08 -1.91
CA ASN A 280 -6.36 -7.39 -2.56
C ASN A 280 -7.06 -8.40 -1.65
N VAL A 281 -6.69 -8.45 -0.39
CA VAL A 281 -7.30 -9.34 0.61
C VAL A 281 -8.76 -8.95 0.87
N LEU A 282 -9.09 -7.65 0.96
CA LEU A 282 -10.49 -7.20 1.04
C LEU A 282 -11.33 -7.74 -0.13
N ARG A 283 -10.80 -7.70 -1.36
CA ARG A 283 -11.47 -8.23 -2.55
C ARG A 283 -11.62 -9.75 -2.50
N VAL A 284 -10.57 -10.49 -2.12
CA VAL A 284 -10.61 -11.94 -1.96
C VAL A 284 -11.66 -12.34 -0.95
N LEU A 285 -11.63 -11.75 0.26
CA LEU A 285 -12.58 -12.06 1.32
C LEU A 285 -14.01 -11.64 0.97
N SER A 286 -14.20 -10.49 0.33
CA SER A 286 -15.52 -10.07 -0.18
C SER A 286 -16.14 -11.15 -1.07
N ARG A 287 -15.36 -11.76 -1.95
CA ARG A 287 -15.81 -12.87 -2.83
C ARG A 287 -15.97 -14.19 -2.10
N GLN A 288 -15.03 -14.53 -1.24
CA GLN A 288 -15.10 -15.77 -0.44
C GLN A 288 -16.34 -15.79 0.47
N LEU A 289 -16.63 -14.68 1.11
CA LEU A 289 -17.75 -14.53 2.02
C LEU A 289 -19.06 -14.10 1.31
N GLY A 290 -19.01 -13.77 0.04
CA GLY A 290 -20.16 -13.28 -0.71
C GLY A 290 -20.66 -11.91 -0.22
N VAL A 291 -19.78 -11.02 0.22
CA VAL A 291 -20.14 -9.68 0.72
C VAL A 291 -20.14 -8.67 -0.42
N LEU A 292 -21.32 -8.20 -0.81
CA LEU A 292 -21.50 -7.15 -1.80
C LEU A 292 -21.63 -5.78 -1.11
N GLY A 293 -20.55 -5.35 -0.46
CA GLY A 293 -20.46 -4.09 0.28
C GLY A 293 -19.37 -3.18 -0.25
N ASP A 294 -19.38 -1.93 0.19
CA ASP A 294 -18.32 -0.96 -0.13
C ASP A 294 -17.14 -1.14 0.82
N VAL A 295 -16.05 -1.70 0.31
CA VAL A 295 -14.81 -1.96 1.07
C VAL A 295 -13.90 -0.72 1.21
N LYS A 296 -14.32 0.46 0.73
CA LYS A 296 -13.54 1.70 0.85
C LYS A 296 -14.12 2.66 1.88
N THR A 297 -15.44 2.78 1.94
CA THR A 297 -16.10 3.80 2.74
C THR A 297 -17.03 3.23 3.82
N ASP A 298 -17.52 2.00 3.66
CA ASP A 298 -18.41 1.40 4.66
C ASP A 298 -17.61 0.67 5.75
N LYS A 299 -17.53 1.33 6.91
CA LYS A 299 -16.81 0.82 8.08
C LYS A 299 -17.32 -0.56 8.52
N ALA A 300 -18.63 -0.80 8.51
CA ALA A 300 -19.20 -2.07 8.97
C ALA A 300 -18.74 -3.24 8.09
N THR A 301 -18.75 -3.06 6.77
CA THR A 301 -18.21 -4.03 5.81
C THR A 301 -16.72 -4.27 6.02
N ILE A 302 -15.93 -3.20 6.19
CA ILE A 302 -14.48 -3.30 6.41
C ILE A 302 -14.18 -4.05 7.71
N ASP A 303 -14.82 -3.66 8.82
CA ASP A 303 -14.60 -4.28 10.13
C ASP A 303 -14.97 -5.77 10.11
N MET A 304 -16.07 -6.15 9.46
CA MET A 304 -16.47 -7.54 9.31
C MET A 304 -15.41 -8.36 8.54
N LEU A 305 -14.88 -7.84 7.44
CA LEU A 305 -13.85 -8.52 6.66
C LEU A 305 -12.53 -8.65 7.43
N TRP A 306 -12.16 -7.66 8.24
CA TRP A 306 -11.02 -7.74 9.14
C TRP A 306 -11.21 -8.78 10.24
N MET A 307 -12.39 -8.87 10.85
CA MET A 307 -12.71 -9.88 11.85
C MET A 307 -12.71 -11.30 11.25
N ALA A 308 -13.21 -11.45 10.04
CA ALA A 308 -13.12 -12.71 9.31
C ALA A 308 -11.66 -13.11 9.02
N ALA A 309 -10.82 -12.14 8.62
CA ALA A 309 -9.39 -12.37 8.41
C ALA A 309 -8.67 -12.77 9.69
N ASP A 310 -9.01 -12.15 10.83
CA ASP A 310 -8.47 -12.50 12.14
C ASP A 310 -8.86 -13.93 12.56
N ALA A 311 -10.13 -14.29 12.39
CA ALA A 311 -10.59 -15.65 12.68
C ALA A 311 -9.88 -16.71 11.81
N LEU A 312 -9.70 -16.41 10.51
CA LEU A 312 -9.02 -17.32 9.60
C LEU A 312 -7.53 -17.50 9.92
N VAL A 313 -6.81 -16.42 10.21
CA VAL A 313 -5.38 -16.54 10.54
C VAL A 313 -5.16 -17.29 11.84
N ARG A 314 -6.04 -17.11 12.84
CA ARG A 314 -5.99 -17.89 14.08
C ARG A 314 -6.25 -19.37 13.82
N THR A 315 -7.27 -19.71 13.04
CA THR A 315 -7.55 -21.12 12.64
C THR A 315 -6.37 -21.74 11.90
N VAL A 316 -5.67 -20.97 11.06
CA VAL A 316 -4.48 -21.46 10.34
C VAL A 316 -3.27 -21.60 11.25
N ALA A 317 -3.14 -20.77 12.28
CA ALA A 317 -2.10 -20.91 13.29
C ALA A 317 -2.32 -22.12 14.19
N ASP A 318 -3.58 -22.43 14.50
CA ASP A 318 -4.05 -23.50 15.41
C ASP A 318 -4.23 -24.85 14.67
N ASP A 319 -3.18 -25.48 14.20
CA ASP A 319 -3.21 -26.63 13.27
C ASP A 319 -3.64 -27.98 13.86
N GLY A 320 -4.06 -28.02 15.12
CA GLY A 320 -4.55 -29.24 15.78
C GLY A 320 -3.51 -30.35 16.00
N GLU A 321 -2.27 -30.19 15.51
CA GLU A 321 -1.18 -31.16 15.69
C GLU A 321 -0.36 -30.96 16.97
N VAL A 322 -0.57 -29.84 17.69
CA VAL A 322 0.23 -29.52 18.87
C VAL A 322 -0.54 -29.80 20.14
N ASN A 323 0.07 -30.57 21.02
CA ASN A 323 -0.38 -30.87 22.37
C ASN A 323 -0.92 -29.62 23.07
N ALA A 324 -2.18 -29.67 23.50
CA ALA A 324 -3.00 -28.65 24.13
C ALA A 324 -2.42 -28.02 25.43
N LYS A 325 -1.11 -27.94 25.59
CA LYS A 325 -0.42 -27.46 26.81
C LYS A 325 0.60 -26.33 26.62
N GLN A 326 0.86 -25.87 25.37
CA GLN A 326 1.75 -24.73 25.16
C GLN A 326 0.96 -23.57 24.56
N GLU A 327 0.69 -22.57 25.40
CA GLU A 327 0.13 -21.27 25.00
C GLU A 327 1.14 -20.57 24.07
N HIS A 328 0.67 -20.21 22.84
CA HIS A 328 1.34 -19.33 21.89
C HIS A 328 2.59 -19.86 21.17
N GLU A 329 2.48 -21.00 20.52
CA GLU A 329 3.54 -21.41 19.60
C GLU A 329 3.52 -20.51 18.34
N VAL A 330 4.60 -19.74 18.14
CA VAL A 330 4.81 -18.94 16.94
C VAL A 330 5.24 -19.85 15.77
N SER A 331 4.77 -19.57 14.55
CA SER A 331 5.08 -20.37 13.38
C SER A 331 5.16 -19.54 12.10
N ASP A 332 5.63 -20.11 11.00
CA ASP A 332 5.64 -19.44 9.70
C ASP A 332 4.26 -19.31 9.06
N ARG A 333 3.28 -20.09 9.53
CA ARG A 333 1.94 -20.22 8.94
C ARG A 333 1.14 -18.92 8.84
N PRO A 334 1.07 -18.06 9.89
CA PRO A 334 0.37 -16.79 9.79
C PRO A 334 0.93 -15.86 8.71
N GLY A 335 2.26 -15.76 8.64
CA GLY A 335 2.95 -14.96 7.62
C GLY A 335 2.72 -15.50 6.21
N ARG A 336 2.84 -16.81 6.00
CA ARG A 336 2.57 -17.48 4.71
C ARG A 336 1.11 -17.32 4.30
N TRP A 337 0.17 -17.47 5.24
CA TRP A 337 -1.26 -17.29 5.00
C TRP A 337 -1.61 -15.90 4.48
N GLY A 338 -1.15 -14.85 5.17
CA GLY A 338 -1.39 -13.47 4.75
C GLY A 338 -0.79 -13.18 3.37
N GLN A 339 0.46 -13.62 3.13
CA GLN A 339 1.11 -13.50 1.83
C GLN A 339 0.39 -14.29 0.73
N ALA A 340 -0.14 -15.48 1.04
CA ALA A 340 -0.92 -16.30 0.11
C ALA A 340 -2.21 -15.61 -0.33
N LEU A 341 -2.93 -14.99 0.60
CA LEU A 341 -4.14 -14.21 0.27
C LEU A 341 -3.82 -13.00 -0.62
N MET A 342 -2.73 -12.27 -0.33
CA MET A 342 -2.28 -11.15 -1.17
C MET A 342 -1.85 -11.62 -2.56
N GLU A 343 -1.10 -12.72 -2.65
CA GLU A 343 -0.67 -13.29 -3.93
C GLU A 343 -1.87 -13.75 -4.76
N LEU A 344 -2.82 -14.47 -4.14
CA LEU A 344 -4.06 -14.86 -4.80
C LEU A 344 -4.84 -13.65 -5.32
N GLY A 345 -4.95 -12.60 -4.52
CA GLY A 345 -5.62 -11.36 -4.89
C GLY A 345 -4.94 -10.64 -6.05
N SER A 346 -3.61 -10.64 -6.10
CA SER A 346 -2.85 -9.92 -7.13
C SER A 346 -2.66 -10.68 -8.43
N THR A 347 -2.86 -12.02 -8.45
CA THR A 347 -2.57 -12.86 -9.62
C THR A 347 -3.80 -13.57 -10.20
N ILE A 348 -4.65 -14.16 -9.36
CA ILE A 348 -5.80 -14.96 -9.77
C ILE A 348 -7.12 -14.24 -9.48
N CYS A 349 -7.34 -13.87 -8.21
CA CYS A 349 -8.55 -13.19 -7.76
C CYS A 349 -8.46 -11.66 -7.98
N THR A 350 -7.96 -11.25 -9.14
CA THR A 350 -7.81 -9.86 -9.59
C THR A 350 -9.17 -9.16 -9.77
N PRO A 351 -9.25 -7.87 -10.09
CA PRO A 351 -10.53 -7.23 -10.44
C PRO A 351 -11.33 -8.06 -11.46
N LYS A 352 -10.71 -8.52 -12.56
CA LYS A 352 -11.30 -9.53 -13.48
C LYS A 352 -10.76 -10.91 -13.08
N PRO A 353 -11.49 -11.72 -12.27
CA PRO A 353 -10.92 -12.92 -11.65
C PRO A 353 -10.81 -14.08 -12.63
N ASN A 354 -9.75 -14.89 -12.48
CA ASN A 354 -9.58 -16.18 -13.15
C ASN A 354 -10.00 -17.32 -12.22
N CYS A 355 -11.32 -17.54 -12.10
CA CYS A 355 -11.88 -18.55 -11.19
C CYS A 355 -11.51 -19.98 -11.58
N ALA A 356 -11.14 -20.25 -12.83
CA ALA A 356 -10.73 -21.58 -13.29
C ALA A 356 -9.45 -22.08 -12.61
N ASN A 357 -8.54 -21.16 -12.24
CA ASN A 357 -7.24 -21.49 -11.65
C ASN A 357 -7.17 -21.23 -10.13
N CYS A 358 -8.32 -20.92 -9.50
CA CYS A 358 -8.35 -20.59 -8.09
C CYS A 358 -8.29 -21.85 -7.21
N PRO A 359 -7.35 -21.96 -6.25
CA PRO A 359 -7.20 -23.14 -5.40
C PRO A 359 -8.32 -23.30 -4.35
N ILE A 360 -9.11 -22.24 -4.09
CA ILE A 360 -10.12 -22.21 -3.02
C ILE A 360 -11.54 -21.90 -3.54
N THR A 361 -11.90 -22.50 -4.69
CA THR A 361 -13.24 -22.32 -5.28
C THR A 361 -14.34 -23.00 -4.46
N THR A 362 -14.04 -24.09 -3.78
CA THR A 362 -14.99 -24.91 -2.98
C THR A 362 -15.60 -24.12 -1.83
N THR A 363 -14.88 -23.16 -1.28
CA THR A 363 -15.32 -22.31 -0.17
C THR A 363 -15.78 -20.92 -0.62
N CYS A 364 -15.73 -20.63 -1.92
CA CYS A 364 -16.03 -19.29 -2.44
C CYS A 364 -17.53 -19.12 -2.74
N ARG A 365 -18.19 -18.25 -1.98
CA ARG A 365 -19.62 -17.98 -2.18
C ARG A 365 -19.92 -17.29 -3.51
N ALA A 366 -19.09 -16.35 -3.95
CA ALA A 366 -19.26 -15.73 -5.26
C ALA A 366 -19.11 -16.74 -6.41
N TYR A 367 -18.23 -17.74 -6.27
CA TYR A 367 -18.13 -18.86 -7.20
C TYR A 367 -19.39 -19.72 -7.20
N ALA A 368 -19.85 -20.12 -6.02
CA ALA A 368 -21.04 -20.96 -5.86
C ALA A 368 -22.31 -20.28 -6.39
N GLU A 369 -22.48 -18.97 -6.11
CA GLU A 369 -23.58 -18.17 -6.67
C GLU A 369 -23.48 -18.10 -8.21
N GLY A 370 -22.29 -17.81 -8.75
CA GLY A 370 -22.05 -17.73 -10.19
C GLY A 370 -22.33 -19.06 -10.90
N LEU A 371 -21.97 -20.19 -10.29
CA LEU A 371 -22.25 -21.53 -10.81
C LEU A 371 -23.76 -21.79 -10.86
N ARG A 372 -24.53 -21.41 -9.82
CA ARG A 372 -25.99 -21.51 -9.81
C ARG A 372 -26.64 -20.71 -10.95
N TYR A 373 -26.15 -19.48 -11.17
CA TYR A 373 -26.61 -18.65 -12.30
C TYR A 373 -26.29 -19.26 -13.65
N ALA A 374 -25.07 -19.81 -13.81
CA ALA A 374 -24.63 -20.37 -15.08
C ALA A 374 -25.38 -21.66 -15.44
N THR A 375 -25.65 -22.52 -14.46
CA THR A 375 -26.29 -23.82 -14.68
C THR A 375 -27.82 -23.76 -14.65
N LYS A 376 -28.44 -22.60 -14.39
CA LYS A 376 -29.89 -22.44 -14.20
C LYS A 376 -30.51 -23.45 -13.24
N ARG A 377 -29.71 -24.11 -12.42
CA ARG A 377 -30.20 -25.03 -11.40
C ARG A 377 -31.01 -24.24 -10.38
N ARG A 378 -32.31 -24.40 -10.44
CA ARG A 378 -33.21 -23.98 -9.35
C ARG A 378 -32.69 -24.66 -8.08
N PRO A 379 -32.52 -23.93 -6.97
CA PRO A 379 -32.24 -24.59 -5.70
C PRO A 379 -33.34 -25.66 -5.48
N PRO A 380 -33.01 -26.82 -4.89
CA PRO A 380 -34.06 -27.71 -4.40
C PRO A 380 -35.03 -26.82 -3.64
N ARG A 381 -36.33 -27.00 -3.88
CA ARG A 381 -37.41 -26.19 -3.29
C ARG A 381 -37.28 -26.28 -1.76
N ALA A 382 -36.33 -25.53 -1.21
CA ALA A 382 -36.31 -25.21 0.19
C ALA A 382 -37.62 -24.49 0.43
N GLU A 383 -38.43 -24.99 1.30
CA GLU A 383 -39.57 -24.26 1.82
C GLU A 383 -39.12 -22.85 2.11
N PRO A 384 -39.92 -21.80 1.79
CA PRO A 384 -39.54 -20.45 2.09
C PRO A 384 -39.32 -20.40 3.60
N SER A 385 -38.08 -20.54 4.02
CA SER A 385 -37.67 -20.19 5.36
C SER A 385 -38.04 -18.70 5.42
N THR A 386 -39.07 -18.37 6.15
CA THR A 386 -39.45 -17.02 6.50
C THR A 386 -38.30 -16.47 7.32
N THR A 387 -37.23 -16.05 6.65
CA THR A 387 -36.15 -15.30 7.28
C THR A 387 -36.85 -14.02 7.75
N ASP A 388 -36.90 -13.83 9.04
CA ASP A 388 -37.49 -12.63 9.64
C ASP A 388 -36.78 -11.40 9.04
N ILE A 389 -37.55 -10.36 8.75
CA ILE A 389 -37.03 -9.13 8.14
C ILE A 389 -35.90 -8.54 8.99
N GLU A 390 -35.94 -8.77 10.31
CA GLU A 390 -34.93 -8.31 11.27
C GLU A 390 -33.56 -9.03 11.12
N ASP A 391 -33.57 -10.26 10.60
CA ASP A 391 -32.37 -11.08 10.38
C ASP A 391 -31.73 -10.86 9.01
N LEU A 392 -32.34 -10.06 8.14
CA LEU A 392 -31.79 -9.80 6.81
C LEU A 392 -30.46 -9.04 6.88
N CYS A 393 -29.52 -9.47 6.04
CA CYS A 393 -28.23 -8.80 5.90
C CYS A 393 -28.39 -7.35 5.45
N THR A 394 -27.82 -6.42 6.24
CA THR A 394 -27.79 -4.98 5.94
C THR A 394 -26.46 -4.52 5.34
N LEU A 395 -25.46 -5.41 5.20
CA LEU A 395 -24.15 -5.10 4.64
C LEU A 395 -24.12 -5.13 3.12
N CYS A 396 -24.94 -6.02 2.53
CA CYS A 396 -24.96 -6.22 1.09
C CYS A 396 -25.91 -5.24 0.40
N LYS A 397 -25.48 -4.68 -0.72
CA LYS A 397 -26.34 -3.91 -1.62
C LYS A 397 -27.19 -4.83 -2.49
N PRO A 398 -28.44 -4.47 -2.84
CA PRO A 398 -29.21 -5.18 -3.83
C PRO A 398 -28.54 -5.17 -5.21
N PHE A 399 -28.66 -6.25 -6.00
CA PHE A 399 -28.10 -6.30 -7.36
C PHE A 399 -28.76 -5.34 -8.34
N GLU A 400 -30.04 -5.03 -8.13
CA GLU A 400 -30.82 -4.14 -9.01
C GLU A 400 -30.26 -2.72 -9.01
N GLU A 401 -29.91 -2.17 -7.84
CA GLU A 401 -29.26 -0.86 -7.73
C GLU A 401 -27.84 -0.84 -8.34
N TYR A 402 -27.22 -2.01 -8.45
CA TYR A 402 -25.86 -2.13 -8.98
C TYR A 402 -25.83 -2.24 -10.51
N ALA A 403 -26.88 -2.77 -11.14
CA ALA A 403 -26.97 -2.91 -12.58
C ALA A 403 -27.18 -1.55 -13.29
N GLU A 404 -27.93 -0.65 -12.67
CA GLU A 404 -28.21 0.69 -13.24
C GLU A 404 -27.00 1.64 -13.19
N SER A 405 -26.02 1.40 -12.29
CA SER A 405 -24.83 2.25 -12.14
C SER A 405 -23.65 1.87 -13.05
N GLN A 406 -23.76 0.85 -13.91
CA GLN A 406 -22.68 0.33 -14.77
C GLN A 406 -22.88 0.58 -16.27
N GLY A 407 -23.82 1.42 -16.66
CA GLY A 407 -23.86 1.97 -18.02
C GLY A 407 -22.73 2.98 -18.18
N GLU A 408 -21.80 2.68 -19.12
CA GLU A 408 -20.74 3.56 -19.56
C GLU A 408 -19.56 3.75 -18.58
N ASP A 409 -18.55 2.88 -18.63
CA ASP A 409 -17.13 3.18 -18.40
C ASP A 409 -16.29 1.88 -18.44
N ASP A 410 -16.21 1.27 -19.61
CA ASP A 410 -15.24 0.20 -19.89
C ASP A 410 -14.27 0.68 -20.96
N ASP A 411 -13.31 1.53 -20.60
CA ASP A 411 -12.04 1.67 -21.32
C ASP A 411 -11.12 2.67 -20.60
N ASP A 412 -10.27 2.17 -19.71
CA ASP A 412 -9.05 2.87 -19.29
C ASP A 412 -8.00 1.87 -18.74
N GLU A 413 -7.45 1.04 -19.64
CA GLU A 413 -6.08 0.56 -19.53
C GLU A 413 -5.24 1.21 -20.63
N GLU A 414 -4.94 2.49 -20.48
CA GLU A 414 -3.95 3.15 -21.33
C GLU A 414 -2.54 2.86 -20.83
N ALA A 415 -1.95 1.83 -21.45
CA ALA A 415 -0.52 1.61 -21.43
C ALA A 415 0.17 2.80 -22.11
N THR A 416 1.04 3.50 -21.37
CA THR A 416 1.96 4.52 -21.88
C THR A 416 2.74 4.02 -23.10
N LYS A 417 2.28 4.38 -24.29
CA LYS A 417 3.06 4.30 -25.52
C LYS A 417 3.62 5.68 -25.85
N ILE A 418 4.93 5.78 -25.83
CA ILE A 418 5.71 6.91 -26.33
C ILE A 418 5.48 7.02 -27.86
N PRO A 419 5.12 8.18 -28.41
CA PRO A 419 4.97 8.33 -29.87
C PRO A 419 6.32 8.64 -30.53
N THR A 420 6.84 7.69 -31.31
CA THR A 420 7.85 7.98 -32.32
C THR A 420 7.15 8.36 -33.62
N LYS A 421 7.46 9.57 -34.11
CA LYS A 421 7.02 10.07 -35.42
C LYS A 421 7.77 9.37 -36.56
N SER A 422 7.06 8.82 -37.53
CA SER A 422 7.49 8.93 -38.95
C SER A 422 6.31 8.79 -39.90
N LYS A 423 6.33 9.63 -40.92
CA LYS A 423 5.34 9.79 -41.99
C LYS A 423 5.42 8.63 -42.99
N SER A 424 4.30 8.13 -43.52
CA SER A 424 4.01 8.25 -44.95
C SER A 424 2.69 7.54 -45.27
N LYS A 425 1.98 8.15 -46.23
CA LYS A 425 0.72 7.69 -46.84
C LYS A 425 0.98 6.51 -47.78
N THR A 426 0.11 5.53 -47.83
CA THR A 426 -0.52 5.12 -49.10
C THR A 426 -1.67 4.13 -48.83
N VAL A 427 -2.70 4.28 -49.62
CA VAL A 427 -3.95 3.54 -49.70
C VAL A 427 -3.73 2.20 -50.40
N THR A 428 -4.30 1.11 -49.94
CA THR A 428 -5.09 0.16 -50.74
C THR A 428 -5.69 -0.98 -49.87
N ASN A 429 -6.87 -1.39 -50.28
CA ASN A 429 -7.70 -2.48 -49.75
C ASN A 429 -7.05 -3.85 -49.80
N ALA A 430 -7.31 -4.69 -48.77
CA ALA A 430 -7.93 -6.01 -48.96
C ALA A 430 -8.00 -6.83 -47.64
N LYS A 431 -9.05 -7.60 -47.53
CA LYS A 431 -9.48 -8.55 -46.52
C LYS A 431 -8.41 -9.54 -46.08
N GLY A 432 -8.39 -9.87 -44.77
CA GLY A 432 -7.70 -11.06 -44.30
C GLY A 432 -7.45 -11.06 -42.79
N SER A 433 -8.42 -11.55 -42.02
CA SER A 433 -8.29 -11.84 -40.61
C SER A 433 -7.18 -12.88 -40.36
N LYS A 434 -6.11 -12.50 -39.64
CA LYS A 434 -5.19 -13.45 -39.01
C LYS A 434 -5.14 -13.17 -37.53
N ARG A 435 -5.73 -14.06 -36.74
CA ARG A 435 -5.59 -14.13 -35.31
C ARG A 435 -4.13 -14.46 -34.95
N GLN A 436 -3.49 -13.62 -34.19
CA GLN A 436 -2.19 -13.90 -33.59
C GLN A 436 -2.37 -14.87 -32.44
N ALA A 437 -1.78 -16.06 -32.56
CA ALA A 437 -1.75 -17.08 -31.54
C ALA A 437 -0.76 -16.69 -30.45
N SER A 438 -1.20 -16.78 -29.20
CA SER A 438 -0.38 -16.63 -28.01
C SER A 438 0.58 -17.82 -27.86
N LEU A 439 1.84 -17.54 -27.49
CA LEU A 439 2.93 -18.52 -27.29
C LEU A 439 2.72 -19.51 -26.12
N GLN A 440 1.55 -19.53 -25.47
CA GLN A 440 1.26 -20.43 -24.33
C GLN A 440 0.69 -21.79 -24.69
N SER A 441 0.44 -22.08 -25.99
CA SER A 441 -0.19 -23.35 -26.43
C SER A 441 0.80 -24.47 -26.81
N PHE A 442 2.11 -24.31 -26.57
CA PHE A 442 3.12 -25.29 -27.01
C PHE A 442 3.60 -26.28 -25.94
N PHE A 443 3.12 -26.24 -24.73
CA PHE A 443 3.47 -27.24 -23.73
C PHE A 443 2.23 -28.01 -23.29
N PHE A 444 2.23 -29.30 -23.55
CA PHE A 444 1.29 -30.38 -23.24
C PHE A 444 0.43 -30.85 -24.43
N ALA A 445 1.06 -31.68 -25.27
CA ALA A 445 0.35 -32.69 -26.03
C ALA A 445 0.93 -34.05 -25.67
N GLN A 446 0.13 -34.93 -25.07
CA GLN A 446 0.38 -36.36 -25.05
C GLN A 446 -0.66 -37.08 -25.89
N PRO A 447 -0.29 -38.17 -26.57
CA PRO A 447 -1.14 -38.80 -27.57
C PRO A 447 -2.24 -39.68 -26.92
N THR A 448 -3.44 -39.53 -27.43
CA THR A 448 -4.59 -40.36 -27.07
C THR A 448 -4.70 -41.57 -27.99
N GLU A 449 -4.62 -42.75 -27.42
CA GLU A 449 -5.13 -43.97 -28.09
C GLU A 449 -6.63 -44.14 -27.83
N THR A 450 -7.33 -44.44 -28.90
CA THR A 450 -8.78 -44.66 -28.93
C THR A 450 -9.16 -46.08 -28.52
N SER A 451 -10.03 -46.22 -27.51
CA SER A 451 -10.85 -47.39 -27.35
C SER A 451 -12.28 -47.01 -26.95
N LYS A 452 -13.24 -47.46 -27.80
CA LYS A 452 -14.68 -47.28 -27.61
C LYS A 452 -15.18 -48.23 -26.54
N ALA A 453 -15.70 -47.71 -25.43
CA ALA A 453 -16.56 -48.46 -24.51
C ALA A 453 -17.81 -47.63 -24.20
N LYS A 454 -18.98 -48.31 -24.22
CA LYS A 454 -20.29 -47.72 -23.94
C LYS A 454 -20.39 -47.30 -22.46
N PRO A 455 -21.03 -46.18 -22.11
CA PRO A 455 -21.15 -45.79 -20.71
C PRO A 455 -22.29 -46.49 -19.97
N ASN A 456 -21.97 -46.97 -18.78
CA ASN A 456 -22.95 -47.35 -17.74
C ASN A 456 -23.44 -46.08 -17.02
N PRO A 457 -24.74 -46.00 -16.66
CA PRO A 457 -25.30 -44.81 -16.03
C PRO A 457 -25.29 -44.93 -14.51
N ALA A 458 -24.16 -44.74 -13.85
CA ALA A 458 -24.10 -44.51 -12.40
C ALA A 458 -22.68 -44.13 -11.94
N GLU A 459 -22.13 -43.05 -12.47
CA GLU A 459 -21.04 -42.29 -11.81
C GLU A 459 -21.24 -40.84 -12.12
N VAL A 460 -21.65 -40.07 -11.09
CA VAL A 460 -21.65 -38.61 -11.14
C VAL A 460 -20.19 -38.16 -11.09
N SER A 461 -19.53 -38.23 -12.25
CA SER A 461 -18.21 -37.61 -12.41
C SER A 461 -18.33 -36.11 -12.25
N SER A 462 -17.61 -35.57 -11.31
CA SER A 462 -17.42 -34.13 -11.11
C SER A 462 -16.58 -33.57 -12.28
N SER A 463 -17.17 -33.50 -13.47
CA SER A 463 -16.54 -32.83 -14.61
C SER A 463 -16.39 -31.33 -14.29
N LYS A 464 -15.17 -30.82 -14.47
CA LYS A 464 -14.91 -29.36 -14.36
C LYS A 464 -15.90 -28.60 -15.26
N PRO A 465 -16.42 -27.44 -14.80
CA PRO A 465 -17.33 -26.63 -15.60
C PRO A 465 -16.71 -26.29 -16.95
N ASP A 466 -17.52 -26.24 -18.01
CA ASP A 466 -17.10 -25.81 -19.34
C ASP A 466 -16.69 -24.32 -19.35
N THR A 467 -15.98 -23.90 -20.37
CA THR A 467 -15.42 -22.52 -20.50
C THR A 467 -16.50 -21.44 -20.38
N ALA A 468 -17.66 -21.65 -21.02
CA ALA A 468 -18.76 -20.69 -20.98
C ALA A 468 -19.36 -20.55 -19.57
N THR A 469 -19.44 -21.63 -18.82
CA THR A 469 -19.85 -21.64 -17.41
C THR A 469 -18.83 -20.90 -16.55
N LEU A 470 -17.53 -21.14 -16.75
CA LEU A 470 -16.46 -20.45 -16.02
C LEU A 470 -16.43 -18.93 -16.30
N GLU A 471 -16.69 -18.50 -17.52
CA GLU A 471 -16.82 -17.08 -17.86
C GLU A 471 -17.99 -16.42 -17.13
N ARG A 472 -19.15 -17.08 -17.06
CA ARG A 472 -20.31 -16.60 -16.29
C ARG A 472 -20.02 -16.51 -14.80
N ILE A 473 -19.33 -17.51 -14.24
CA ILE A 473 -18.90 -17.51 -12.84
C ILE A 473 -17.95 -16.33 -12.58
N SER A 474 -16.95 -16.14 -13.45
CA SER A 474 -15.99 -15.03 -13.32
C SER A 474 -16.65 -13.66 -13.45
N SER A 475 -17.61 -13.53 -14.36
CA SER A 475 -18.43 -12.32 -14.52
C SER A 475 -19.28 -12.05 -13.27
N HIS A 476 -19.88 -13.08 -12.66
CA HIS A 476 -20.59 -12.92 -11.39
C HIS A 476 -19.64 -12.49 -10.25
N ALA A 477 -18.50 -13.16 -10.10
CA ALA A 477 -17.52 -12.82 -9.06
C ALA A 477 -16.90 -11.41 -9.25
N TRP A 478 -16.87 -10.89 -10.46
CA TRP A 478 -16.39 -9.54 -10.75
C TRP A 478 -17.23 -8.44 -10.10
N LYS A 479 -18.52 -8.71 -9.79
CA LYS A 479 -19.40 -7.78 -9.10
C LYS A 479 -18.94 -7.46 -7.66
N PHE A 480 -18.13 -8.34 -7.05
CA PHE A 480 -17.66 -8.22 -5.67
C PHE A 480 -16.24 -7.67 -5.59
N PRO A 481 -15.97 -6.74 -4.65
CA PRO A 481 -16.90 -5.89 -3.89
C PRO A 481 -17.58 -4.83 -4.76
N VAL A 482 -18.48 -4.04 -4.18
CA VAL A 482 -19.12 -2.90 -4.86
C VAL A 482 -18.03 -1.95 -5.36
N LYS A 483 -18.15 -1.57 -6.64
CA LYS A 483 -17.25 -0.58 -7.24
C LYS A 483 -17.69 0.83 -6.85
N THR A 484 -16.77 1.63 -6.35
CA THR A 484 -17.02 3.05 -6.11
C THR A 484 -16.77 3.84 -7.38
N ILE A 485 -17.70 4.73 -7.72
CA ILE A 485 -17.55 5.65 -8.85
C ILE A 485 -16.36 6.56 -8.55
N LYS A 486 -15.41 6.65 -9.48
CA LYS A 486 -14.28 7.58 -9.37
C LYS A 486 -14.84 9.01 -9.43
N LYS A 487 -14.42 9.88 -8.50
CA LYS A 487 -14.70 11.32 -8.61
C LYS A 487 -13.97 11.86 -9.84
N ALA A 488 -14.56 12.84 -10.51
CA ALA A 488 -13.90 13.55 -11.61
C ALA A 488 -12.54 14.09 -11.15
N VAL A 489 -11.54 13.97 -12.01
CA VAL A 489 -10.19 14.48 -11.75
C VAL A 489 -10.22 15.99 -11.90
N ARG A 490 -9.74 16.74 -10.87
CA ARG A 490 -9.64 18.19 -10.92
C ARG A 490 -8.53 18.59 -11.88
N GLU A 491 -8.80 19.56 -12.76
CA GLU A 491 -7.80 20.16 -13.64
C GLU A 491 -7.24 21.42 -12.98
N GLU A 492 -5.90 21.55 -13.01
CA GLU A 492 -5.17 22.71 -12.47
C GLU A 492 -4.10 23.14 -13.45
N GLU A 493 -3.88 24.45 -13.54
CA GLU A 493 -2.79 25.04 -14.27
C GLU A 493 -1.83 25.74 -13.30
N THR A 494 -0.53 25.61 -13.55
CA THR A 494 0.52 26.16 -12.68
C THR A 494 1.62 26.78 -13.52
N LEU A 495 2.01 28.00 -13.19
CA LEU A 495 3.22 28.64 -13.71
C LEU A 495 4.44 28.07 -12.98
N VAL A 496 5.46 27.69 -13.73
CA VAL A 496 6.75 27.21 -13.22
C VAL A 496 7.82 28.18 -13.70
N CYS A 497 8.42 28.96 -12.78
CA CYS A 497 9.34 30.03 -13.09
C CYS A 497 10.78 29.57 -12.84
N ALA A 498 11.51 29.25 -13.91
CA ALA A 498 12.93 28.96 -13.86
C ALA A 498 13.70 30.32 -13.86
N ILE A 499 14.13 30.73 -12.68
CA ILE A 499 14.85 32.00 -12.49
C ILE A 499 16.34 31.71 -12.45
N ARG A 500 17.09 32.18 -13.47
CA ARG A 500 18.52 32.00 -13.61
C ARG A 500 19.24 33.27 -13.17
N LEU A 501 20.20 33.14 -12.26
CA LEU A 501 21.08 34.24 -11.87
C LEU A 501 22.14 34.49 -12.97
N LYS A 502 22.22 35.69 -13.50
CA LYS A 502 23.11 36.03 -14.61
C LYS A 502 24.58 35.93 -14.23
N SER A 503 24.96 36.33 -13.00
CA SER A 503 26.35 36.35 -12.53
C SER A 503 26.95 34.94 -12.35
N SER A 504 26.17 33.95 -11.88
CA SER A 504 26.69 32.61 -11.54
C SER A 504 26.11 31.48 -12.38
N GLY A 505 25.03 31.75 -13.14
CA GLY A 505 24.31 30.76 -13.93
C GLY A 505 23.47 29.77 -13.07
N GLU A 506 23.36 30.01 -11.76
CA GLU A 506 22.58 29.20 -10.83
C GLU A 506 21.08 29.47 -10.97
N TYR A 507 20.27 28.48 -10.55
CA TYR A 507 18.81 28.57 -10.59
C TYR A 507 18.24 28.68 -9.20
N LEU A 508 17.22 29.52 -9.02
CA LEU A 508 16.47 29.61 -7.79
C LEU A 508 15.54 28.43 -7.67
N ILE A 509 15.60 27.74 -6.54
CA ILE A 509 14.68 26.66 -6.17
C ILE A 509 14.05 26.95 -4.82
N GLN A 510 12.83 26.45 -4.64
CA GLN A 510 12.09 26.53 -3.38
C GLN A 510 11.75 25.16 -2.84
N LYS A 511 11.75 25.01 -1.52
CA LYS A 511 11.29 23.81 -0.85
C LYS A 511 9.79 23.88 -0.65
N ARG A 512 9.06 22.85 -1.09
CA ARG A 512 7.61 22.74 -0.86
C ARG A 512 7.28 22.66 0.63
N PRO A 513 6.08 23.09 1.04
CA PRO A 513 5.62 22.95 2.42
C PRO A 513 5.73 21.51 2.91
N GLU A 514 5.82 21.32 4.22
CA GLU A 514 5.91 19.99 4.85
C GLU A 514 4.63 19.15 4.71
N LYS A 515 3.51 19.78 4.36
CA LYS A 515 2.21 19.12 4.14
C LYS A 515 1.71 19.39 2.73
N GLY A 516 0.96 18.44 2.16
CA GLY A 516 0.37 18.56 0.83
C GLY A 516 1.08 17.73 -0.25
N LEU A 517 0.74 18.01 -1.51
CA LEU A 517 1.26 17.29 -2.68
C LEU A 517 2.78 17.48 -2.81
N LEU A 518 3.55 16.38 -2.88
CA LEU A 518 5.01 16.38 -3.01
C LEU A 518 5.72 17.18 -1.88
N ALA A 519 5.20 17.11 -0.65
CA ALA A 519 5.71 17.81 0.52
C ALA A 519 7.22 17.60 0.72
N GLY A 520 7.94 18.66 1.09
CA GLY A 520 9.37 18.64 1.41
C GLY A 520 10.32 18.47 0.23
N LEU A 521 9.82 18.31 -1.01
CA LEU A 521 10.65 18.27 -2.20
C LEU A 521 11.03 19.68 -2.66
N TRP A 522 12.13 19.76 -3.42
CA TRP A 522 12.52 20.98 -4.11
C TRP A 522 11.76 21.14 -5.42
N GLU A 523 11.48 22.38 -5.81
CA GLU A 523 10.84 22.74 -7.08
C GLU A 523 11.33 24.11 -7.55
N PHE A 524 11.13 24.44 -8.83
CA PHE A 524 11.19 25.83 -9.25
C PHE A 524 10.05 26.62 -8.60
N PRO A 525 10.24 27.90 -8.30
CA PRO A 525 9.16 28.77 -7.84
C PRO A 525 7.92 28.60 -8.74
N SER A 526 6.80 28.24 -8.12
CA SER A 526 5.59 27.88 -8.83
C SER A 526 4.38 28.61 -8.28
N HIS A 527 3.46 29.02 -9.16
CA HIS A 527 2.22 29.73 -8.84
C HIS A 527 1.02 29.05 -9.49
N ILE A 528 0.00 28.71 -8.72
CA ILE A 528 -1.24 28.10 -9.23
C ILE A 528 -2.08 29.21 -9.87
N LEU A 529 -2.47 29.00 -11.13
CA LEU A 529 -3.35 29.92 -11.82
C LEU A 529 -4.80 29.78 -11.29
N PRO A 530 -5.51 30.88 -11.02
CA PRO A 530 -6.93 30.81 -10.72
C PRO A 530 -7.65 30.28 -11.97
N GLY A 531 -8.46 29.21 -11.80
CA GLY A 531 -9.11 28.48 -12.89
C GLY A 531 -10.01 29.37 -13.75
N THR A 532 -9.44 29.91 -14.81
CA THR A 532 -10.14 30.56 -15.92
C THR A 532 -9.82 29.80 -17.20
N ASN A 533 -10.85 29.33 -17.87
CA ASN A 533 -10.76 28.52 -19.11
C ASN A 533 -10.07 29.24 -20.30
N ASP A 534 -9.53 30.44 -20.12
CA ASP A 534 -8.94 31.28 -21.17
C ASP A 534 -7.56 31.85 -20.81
N SER A 535 -6.66 31.03 -20.22
CA SER A 535 -5.30 31.50 -19.97
C SER A 535 -4.49 31.58 -21.28
N THR A 536 -4.47 32.79 -21.90
CA THR A 536 -3.61 33.04 -23.06
C THR A 536 -2.14 33.13 -22.63
N SER A 537 -1.19 32.84 -23.56
CA SER A 537 0.25 32.93 -23.26
C SER A 537 0.65 34.30 -22.73
N LYS A 538 0.03 35.39 -23.23
CA LYS A 538 0.29 36.76 -22.76
C LYS A 538 -0.24 37.02 -21.34
N SER A 539 -1.38 36.42 -20.96
CA SER A 539 -1.90 36.51 -19.59
C SER A 539 -0.98 35.77 -18.62
N ARG A 540 -0.54 34.55 -19.00
CA ARG A 540 0.40 33.76 -18.21
C ARG A 540 1.74 34.46 -18.01
N GLU A 541 2.26 35.10 -19.04
CA GLU A 541 3.48 35.92 -18.95
C GLU A 541 3.34 37.07 -17.93
N GLY A 542 2.22 37.80 -18.00
CA GLY A 542 1.96 38.89 -17.03
C GLY A 542 1.87 38.42 -15.58
N GLU A 543 1.16 37.30 -15.35
CA GLU A 543 1.06 36.71 -14.02
C GLU A 543 2.39 36.12 -13.52
N ALA A 544 3.16 35.48 -14.41
CA ALA A 544 4.49 34.98 -14.09
C ALA A 544 5.45 36.12 -13.70
N MET A 545 5.42 37.23 -14.42
CA MET A 545 6.22 38.42 -14.10
C MET A 545 5.82 39.01 -12.74
N MET A 546 4.53 39.18 -12.48
CA MET A 546 4.04 39.67 -11.18
C MET A 546 4.47 38.76 -10.03
N PHE A 547 4.35 37.44 -10.23
CA PHE A 547 4.75 36.46 -9.23
C PHE A 547 6.26 36.53 -8.94
N VAL A 548 7.10 36.55 -9.98
CA VAL A 548 8.56 36.59 -9.84
C VAL A 548 9.00 37.92 -9.19
N ASN A 549 8.47 39.07 -9.62
CA ASN A 549 8.79 40.38 -8.99
C ASN A 549 8.42 40.38 -7.51
N LYS A 550 7.28 39.82 -7.14
CA LYS A 550 6.88 39.69 -5.72
C LYS A 550 7.83 38.78 -4.95
N LEU A 551 8.27 37.69 -5.56
CA LEU A 551 9.16 36.69 -4.94
C LEU A 551 10.54 37.32 -4.70
N VAL A 552 11.06 38.02 -5.70
CA VAL A 552 12.40 38.64 -5.67
C VAL A 552 12.40 39.98 -4.88
N GLY A 553 11.22 40.56 -4.64
CA GLY A 553 11.08 41.80 -3.82
C GLY A 553 11.78 43.00 -4.41
N THR A 554 12.01 43.01 -5.75
CA THR A 554 12.61 44.16 -6.44
C THR A 554 11.55 45.20 -6.74
N SER A 555 11.90 46.47 -6.42
CA SER A 555 11.11 47.63 -6.86
C SER A 555 11.47 48.06 -8.28
N ASN A 556 12.60 47.56 -8.81
CA ASN A 556 13.10 47.88 -10.14
C ASN A 556 12.71 46.77 -11.11
N ALA A 557 11.84 47.10 -12.05
CA ALA A 557 11.39 46.15 -13.09
C ALA A 557 12.53 45.74 -14.07
N GLU A 558 13.68 46.42 -14.02
CA GLU A 558 14.85 46.14 -14.88
C GLU A 558 15.71 44.97 -14.39
N ASP A 559 15.65 44.64 -13.09
CA ASP A 559 16.48 43.57 -12.49
C ASP A 559 16.02 42.15 -12.87
N VAL A 560 14.75 41.97 -13.27
CA VAL A 560 14.15 40.70 -13.67
C VAL A 560 13.67 40.79 -15.10
N LYS A 561 14.26 39.98 -15.98
CA LYS A 561 13.87 39.92 -17.38
C LYS A 561 13.16 38.59 -17.68
N HIS A 562 11.90 38.65 -18.12
CA HIS A 562 11.24 37.49 -18.71
C HIS A 562 11.86 37.22 -20.09
N VAL A 563 12.36 35.99 -20.28
CA VAL A 563 12.97 35.58 -21.55
C VAL A 563 11.92 35.08 -22.51
N ARG A 564 11.20 34.04 -22.10
CA ARG A 564 10.08 33.43 -22.85
C ARG A 564 9.37 32.34 -22.07
N GLU A 565 8.18 31.98 -22.51
CA GLU A 565 7.52 30.71 -22.20
C GLU A 565 8.18 29.59 -23.00
N LEU A 566 8.69 28.55 -22.31
CA LEU A 566 9.41 27.43 -22.93
C LEU A 566 8.46 26.34 -23.43
N GLY A 567 7.26 26.27 -22.86
CA GLY A 567 6.22 25.30 -23.22
C GLY A 567 5.45 24.81 -21.99
N SER A 568 4.53 23.87 -22.24
CA SER A 568 3.64 23.32 -21.23
C SER A 568 3.85 21.83 -21.05
N ILE A 569 3.88 21.35 -19.80
CA ILE A 569 4.06 19.95 -19.44
C ILE A 569 2.81 19.45 -18.72
N PRO A 570 1.99 18.61 -19.34
CA PRO A 570 0.89 17.95 -18.67
C PRO A 570 1.42 16.86 -17.72
N TRP A 571 0.87 16.80 -16.51
CA TRP A 571 1.23 15.81 -15.51
C TRP A 571 0.00 15.28 -14.78
N LEU A 572 -0.22 13.97 -14.82
CA LEU A 572 -1.39 13.34 -14.24
C LEU A 572 -1.05 12.76 -12.86
N PHE A 573 -1.76 13.22 -11.83
CA PHE A 573 -1.83 12.60 -10.51
C PHE A 573 -3.13 11.81 -10.38
N SER A 574 -3.27 11.02 -9.32
CA SER A 574 -4.49 10.23 -9.08
C SER A 574 -5.78 11.06 -8.92
N HIS A 575 -5.66 12.35 -8.56
CA HIS A 575 -6.79 13.24 -8.25
C HIS A 575 -6.67 14.63 -8.91
N ILE A 576 -5.56 14.90 -9.60
CA ILE A 576 -5.30 16.19 -10.27
C ILE A 576 -4.68 15.93 -11.63
N LYS A 577 -5.21 16.59 -12.67
CA LYS A 577 -4.58 16.75 -13.98
C LYS A 577 -3.93 18.14 -14.00
N LEU A 578 -2.60 18.16 -13.79
CA LEU A 578 -1.82 19.38 -13.66
C LEU A 578 -1.20 19.74 -15.01
N THR A 579 -1.37 20.97 -15.47
CA THR A 579 -0.63 21.55 -16.60
C THR A 579 0.37 22.57 -16.08
N MET A 580 1.66 22.31 -16.30
CA MET A 580 2.76 23.17 -15.85
C MET A 580 3.27 24.00 -17.03
N HIS A 581 3.09 25.32 -16.98
CA HIS A 581 3.61 26.26 -17.96
C HIS A 581 4.97 26.77 -17.51
N VAL A 582 6.02 26.47 -18.27
CA VAL A 582 7.41 26.74 -17.88
C VAL A 582 7.87 28.05 -18.50
N HIS A 583 8.24 29.00 -17.64
CA HIS A 583 8.77 30.31 -18.02
C HIS A 583 10.22 30.46 -17.59
N LEU A 584 11.06 31.02 -18.45
CA LEU A 584 12.46 31.30 -18.15
C LEU A 584 12.63 32.80 -17.85
N PHE A 585 13.32 33.07 -16.74
CA PHE A 585 13.68 34.42 -16.28
C PHE A 585 15.19 34.54 -16.09
N LEU A 586 15.71 35.72 -16.38
CA LEU A 586 17.05 36.14 -15.99
C LEU A 586 16.95 37.16 -14.89
N TRP A 587 17.80 37.03 -13.88
CA TRP A 587 17.91 37.98 -12.79
C TRP A 587 19.34 38.50 -12.68
N ASP A 588 19.48 39.84 -12.71
CA ASP A 588 20.75 40.58 -12.63
C ASP A 588 20.98 41.17 -11.22
N GLY A 589 20.38 40.61 -10.19
CA GLY A 589 20.49 41.07 -8.81
C GLY A 589 21.56 40.33 -7.99
N ASP A 590 21.69 40.72 -6.73
CA ASP A 590 22.63 40.14 -5.78
C ASP A 590 22.13 38.76 -5.31
N ARG A 591 23.03 37.77 -5.31
CA ARG A 591 22.78 36.41 -4.82
C ARG A 591 22.32 36.38 -3.36
N ASP A 592 22.88 37.25 -2.53
CA ASP A 592 22.64 37.26 -1.08
C ASP A 592 21.48 38.17 -0.64
N PHE A 593 20.79 38.81 -1.59
CA PHE A 593 19.68 39.73 -1.33
C PHE A 593 18.55 39.07 -0.48
N TYR A 594 18.29 37.79 -0.67
CA TYR A 594 17.28 37.03 0.10
C TYR A 594 17.70 36.76 1.53
N LEU A 595 18.96 36.42 1.74
CA LEU A 595 19.50 36.08 3.06
C LEU A 595 19.42 37.29 3.99
N ASN A 596 19.58 38.50 3.44
CA ASN A 596 19.60 39.76 4.19
C ASN A 596 18.20 40.26 4.59
N LYS A 597 17.13 39.86 3.92
CA LYS A 597 15.75 40.30 4.22
C LYS A 597 14.90 39.29 5.02
N GLY A 598 15.48 38.20 5.48
CA GLY A 598 14.72 37.16 6.22
C GLY A 598 13.63 36.49 5.39
N LEU A 599 13.65 36.67 4.09
CA LEU A 599 12.72 36.06 3.13
C LEU A 599 12.99 34.57 3.03
N ASP A 600 12.03 33.84 3.41
CA ASP A 600 11.79 32.39 3.39
C ASP A 600 13.03 31.47 3.34
N LYS A 601 13.39 30.86 4.47
CA LYS A 601 14.42 29.81 4.60
C LYS A 601 14.23 28.60 3.64
N ARG A 602 13.16 28.61 2.83
CA ARG A 602 12.84 27.57 1.85
C ARG A 602 13.41 27.86 0.46
N LEU A 603 14.11 28.98 0.25
CA LEU A 603 14.72 29.33 -1.03
C LEU A 603 16.22 29.08 -1.01
N ARG A 604 16.77 28.57 -2.11
CA ARG A 604 18.22 28.45 -2.33
C ARG A 604 18.59 28.48 -3.80
N TRP A 605 19.83 28.75 -4.12
CA TRP A 605 20.42 28.64 -5.44
C TRP A 605 21.05 27.28 -5.66
N THR A 606 20.92 26.73 -6.87
CA THR A 606 21.56 25.48 -7.29
C THR A 606 22.11 25.60 -8.70
N LYS A 607 23.28 24.99 -8.95
CA LYS A 607 23.87 24.91 -10.29
C LYS A 607 23.21 23.82 -11.13
N ASP A 608 22.78 22.75 -10.51
CA ASP A 608 22.16 21.62 -11.16
C ASP A 608 20.92 21.14 -10.41
N ALA A 609 19.76 21.49 -10.94
CA ALA A 609 18.49 21.04 -10.40
C ALA A 609 18.26 19.51 -10.52
N GLU A 610 19.08 18.82 -11.32
CA GLU A 610 18.97 17.37 -11.50
C GLU A 610 19.44 16.59 -10.27
N THR A 611 20.41 17.13 -9.54
CA THR A 611 20.93 16.55 -8.29
C THR A 611 19.95 16.70 -7.13
N GLU A 612 19.02 17.64 -7.22
CA GLU A 612 18.08 17.97 -6.17
C GLU A 612 16.95 16.95 -6.03
N SER A 613 16.38 16.85 -4.83
CA SER A 613 15.23 16.01 -4.54
C SER A 613 13.94 16.61 -5.12
N MET A 614 13.79 16.56 -6.44
CA MET A 614 12.63 17.08 -7.17
C MET A 614 11.67 15.99 -7.61
N GLY A 615 10.37 16.34 -7.68
CA GLY A 615 9.34 15.48 -8.26
C GLY A 615 9.56 15.24 -9.77
N THR A 616 9.09 14.11 -10.29
CA THR A 616 9.30 13.72 -11.71
C THR A 616 8.73 14.74 -12.69
N GLY A 617 7.57 15.36 -12.40
CA GLY A 617 7.02 16.45 -13.21
C GLY A 617 7.95 17.65 -13.29
N MET A 618 8.49 18.08 -12.15
CA MET A 618 9.42 19.22 -12.08
C MET A 618 10.75 18.93 -12.81
N ARG A 619 11.21 17.67 -12.81
CA ARG A 619 12.38 17.27 -13.61
C ARG A 619 12.15 17.38 -15.11
N LYS A 620 10.94 17.11 -15.58
CA LYS A 620 10.59 17.37 -16.99
C LYS A 620 10.62 18.86 -17.31
N CYS A 621 10.19 19.71 -16.35
CA CYS A 621 10.35 21.15 -16.49
C CYS A 621 11.83 21.53 -16.58
N TRP A 622 12.70 20.94 -15.75
CA TRP A 622 14.14 21.13 -15.81
C TRP A 622 14.74 20.68 -17.17
N SER A 623 14.35 19.50 -17.67
CA SER A 623 14.80 19.06 -19.01
C SER A 623 14.42 20.08 -20.09
N LEU A 624 13.19 20.60 -20.03
CA LEU A 624 12.75 21.64 -20.97
C LEU A 624 13.58 22.92 -20.87
N VAL A 625 13.96 23.30 -19.65
CA VAL A 625 14.86 24.47 -19.41
C VAL A 625 16.24 24.18 -19.99
N LYS A 626 16.85 23.01 -19.72
CA LYS A 626 18.17 22.63 -20.25
C LYS A 626 18.21 22.64 -21.78
N ASP A 627 17.22 22.05 -22.42
CA ASP A 627 17.15 21.93 -23.89
C ASP A 627 17.04 23.30 -24.57
N ASN A 628 16.52 24.31 -23.87
CA ASN A 628 16.32 25.66 -24.42
C ASN A 628 17.41 26.68 -24.06
N ILE A 629 18.27 26.40 -23.06
CA ILE A 629 19.36 27.30 -22.68
C ILE A 629 20.40 27.41 -23.77
N HIS A 630 20.72 26.31 -24.47
CA HIS A 630 21.70 26.32 -25.56
C HIS A 630 21.26 27.14 -26.80
N GLN A 631 20.00 27.56 -26.83
CA GLN A 631 19.43 28.39 -27.90
C GLN A 631 19.41 29.89 -27.54
N LEU A 632 19.93 30.27 -26.36
CA LEU A 632 20.01 31.66 -25.99
C LEU A 632 21.22 32.34 -26.67
N PRO A 633 21.11 33.61 -27.08
CA PRO A 633 22.24 34.36 -27.60
C PRO A 633 23.39 34.43 -26.59
N ALA A 634 24.64 34.55 -27.07
CA ALA A 634 25.86 34.55 -26.25
C ALA A 634 25.92 35.66 -25.18
N ASP A 635 25.05 36.65 -25.30
CA ASP A 635 24.94 37.80 -24.35
C ASP A 635 23.95 37.51 -23.19
N PHE A 636 23.52 36.28 -23.04
CA PHE A 636 22.56 35.84 -22.02
C PHE A 636 23.22 35.00 -20.91
#